data_303b35db66878d0214f37e97a922dda7
#
_entry.id   303b35db66878d0214f37e97a922dda7
#
_cell.length_a   1.000
_cell.length_b   1.000
_cell.length_c   1.000
_cell.angle_alpha   90.00
_cell.angle_beta   90.00
_cell.angle_gamma   90.00
#
_symmetry.space_group_name_H-M   'P 1'
#
loop_
_entity.id
_entity.type
_entity.pdbx_description
1 polymer ?
#
loop_
_entity_poly.entity_id
_entity_poly.type
_entity_poly.pdbx_seq_one_letter_code
_entity_poly.pdbx_strand_id
1 'polypeptide(L)'
;MTIDSIEMTNWKCFDYKKVDFNRLTLLNWKNGEGKTSLIQAIVLCLFDKRPDGLDFASLVDTSKPTKLILKFTHNASTYVVEREVGKTSGYRLFKNEQLIARTSKDCKTELAKIIPDSVLTSLWGYEPLSVSNVLNSSYLYSILEAEFAESLELRQHFVSDRSYYQKHKSTLEKQITNQTVTKSDVDKLKTELDTIEAKIKEKAFVSDSDVVKAKKAKDDFAEYQRLLKDLADSVPYSRDLCLRIKMYGKTEADFDQYFINIEKELEIEKNKSKASPLTKYPKNTISQLIHESKCNDGKCILCGGVFHEPKIDYDIIDNNKIQRLEKILEDRQYNFKDLLISMKYWHTKKLLDVVEYSKDIDFDTILNNYNAETNKLYEEYERKKREFNSLDKDLAQINELLKATEAYNQDKKCIDIVDEYIEQAKAYYAAEIVKRATEIIKKINTRYTEILVENGVYKARLFDKDFTKESVLAVQSLSKGEKTMVALALILSIRNIFMPKLPLIMDESFANLDANNIEAIKQIIHEDANQWIIVSHDERLI
;
A
#
# COMPACT_ATOMS: atom_id res chain seq x y z
N MET A 1 0.53 -15.68 8.57
CA MET A 1 0.61 -16.79 7.62
C MET A 1 1.51 -17.86 8.17
N THR A 2 1.20 -19.15 7.92
CA THR A 2 2.03 -20.30 8.31
C THR A 2 2.09 -21.25 7.13
N ILE A 3 3.27 -21.68 6.73
CA ILE A 3 3.42 -22.71 5.69
C ILE A 3 3.28 -24.06 6.38
N ASP A 4 2.33 -24.87 5.94
CA ASP A 4 1.99 -26.14 6.59
C ASP A 4 2.78 -27.29 5.96
N SER A 5 2.81 -27.39 4.64
CA SER A 5 3.56 -28.43 3.93
C SER A 5 3.82 -28.08 2.48
N ILE A 6 4.82 -28.73 1.89
CA ILE A 6 5.03 -28.77 0.46
C ILE A 6 5.23 -30.19 -0.03
N GLU A 7 4.58 -30.55 -1.14
CA GLU A 7 4.77 -31.80 -1.85
C GLU A 7 5.37 -31.49 -3.24
N MET A 8 6.44 -32.16 -3.58
CA MET A 8 7.20 -31.96 -4.81
C MET A 8 7.29 -33.30 -5.55
N THR A 9 6.85 -33.32 -6.79
CA THR A 9 6.96 -34.48 -7.69
C THR A 9 7.74 -34.06 -8.93
N ASN A 10 8.78 -34.79 -9.28
CA ASN A 10 9.67 -34.52 -10.41
C ASN A 10 10.21 -33.08 -10.40
N TRP A 11 10.70 -32.62 -9.25
CA TRP A 11 11.21 -31.27 -9.08
C TRP A 11 12.72 -31.31 -8.78
N LYS A 12 13.54 -30.87 -9.72
CA LYS A 12 15.00 -30.86 -9.63
C LYS A 12 15.55 -32.25 -9.20
N CYS A 13 16.09 -32.35 -7.99
CA CYS A 13 16.63 -33.61 -7.45
C CYS A 13 15.58 -34.52 -6.83
N PHE A 14 14.31 -34.12 -6.76
CA PHE A 14 13.26 -34.88 -6.11
C PHE A 14 12.38 -35.62 -7.13
N ASP A 15 12.40 -36.95 -7.12
CA ASP A 15 11.35 -37.73 -7.78
C ASP A 15 10.00 -37.53 -7.07
N TYR A 16 10.00 -37.67 -5.74
CA TYR A 16 8.91 -37.32 -4.85
C TYR A 16 9.45 -36.94 -3.49
N LYS A 17 9.00 -35.83 -2.94
CA LYS A 17 9.33 -35.40 -1.58
C LYS A 17 8.16 -34.63 -1.00
N LYS A 18 7.75 -35.00 0.22
CA LYS A 18 6.84 -34.20 1.06
C LYS A 18 7.62 -33.68 2.25
N VAL A 19 7.41 -32.41 2.58
CA VAL A 19 7.98 -31.77 3.77
C VAL A 19 6.85 -31.07 4.49
N ASP A 20 6.66 -31.43 5.76
CA ASP A 20 5.73 -30.76 6.66
C ASP A 20 6.53 -29.77 7.54
N PHE A 21 5.96 -28.61 7.81
CA PHE A 21 6.61 -27.54 8.53
C PHE A 21 5.92 -27.27 9.87
N ASN A 22 6.73 -27.10 10.90
CA ASN A 22 6.31 -26.68 12.23
C ASN A 22 6.61 -25.19 12.44
N ARG A 23 6.29 -24.65 13.64
CA ARG A 23 6.68 -23.27 14.02
C ARG A 23 8.19 -23.04 13.85
N LEU A 24 8.99 -24.01 14.23
CA LEU A 24 10.42 -24.04 13.96
C LEU A 24 10.74 -25.31 13.20
N THR A 25 11.20 -25.18 11.97
CA THR A 25 11.64 -26.29 11.13
C THR A 25 13.09 -26.07 10.76
N LEU A 26 13.95 -26.95 11.21
CA LEU A 26 15.36 -26.97 10.85
C LEU A 26 15.60 -28.13 9.88
N LEU A 27 16.05 -27.80 8.66
CA LEU A 27 16.35 -28.77 7.61
C LEU A 27 17.88 -28.92 7.50
N ASN A 28 18.40 -29.91 8.22
CA ASN A 28 19.84 -30.26 8.20
C ASN A 28 20.09 -31.38 7.17
N TRP A 29 19.85 -31.06 5.88
CA TRP A 29 20.11 -32.00 4.81
C TRP A 29 21.56 -31.87 4.32
N LYS A 30 22.12 -32.96 3.76
CA LYS A 30 23.46 -32.93 3.18
C LYS A 30 23.52 -32.06 1.93
N ASN A 31 24.73 -31.68 1.52
CA ASN A 31 24.93 -30.97 0.25
C ASN A 31 24.42 -31.83 -0.91
N GLY A 32 23.68 -31.21 -1.82
CA GLY A 32 23.08 -31.90 -2.96
C GLY A 32 21.73 -32.57 -2.69
N GLU A 33 21.24 -32.63 -1.44
CA GLU A 33 19.94 -33.22 -1.09
C GLU A 33 18.73 -32.31 -1.41
N GLY A 34 18.97 -31.14 -2.03
CA GLY A 34 17.90 -30.31 -2.57
C GLY A 34 17.36 -29.23 -1.64
N LYS A 35 18.13 -28.79 -0.65
CA LYS A 35 17.73 -27.70 0.26
C LYS A 35 17.26 -26.44 -0.47
N THR A 36 18.09 -25.88 -1.30
CA THR A 36 17.76 -24.72 -2.13
C THR A 36 16.60 -25.02 -3.10
N SER A 37 16.50 -26.27 -3.60
CA SER A 37 15.41 -26.70 -4.47
C SER A 37 14.05 -26.68 -3.76
N LEU A 38 14.01 -26.98 -2.47
CA LEU A 38 12.81 -26.88 -1.63
C LEU A 38 12.33 -25.41 -1.52
N ILE A 39 13.26 -24.49 -1.19
CA ILE A 39 12.93 -23.07 -1.07
C ILE A 39 12.43 -22.53 -2.43
N GLN A 40 13.10 -22.90 -3.50
CA GLN A 40 12.73 -22.50 -4.86
C GLN A 40 11.34 -23.04 -5.25
N ALA A 41 10.95 -24.22 -4.80
CA ALA A 41 9.60 -24.75 -5.00
C ALA A 41 8.55 -23.91 -4.26
N ILE A 42 8.81 -23.50 -3.03
CA ILE A 42 7.94 -22.61 -2.26
C ILE A 42 7.78 -21.26 -2.97
N VAL A 43 8.90 -20.66 -3.37
CA VAL A 43 8.94 -19.38 -4.10
C VAL A 43 8.18 -19.46 -5.42
N LEU A 44 8.37 -20.55 -6.18
CA LEU A 44 7.66 -20.73 -7.44
C LEU A 44 6.15 -20.88 -7.22
N CYS A 45 5.73 -21.56 -6.17
CA CYS A 45 4.32 -21.70 -5.82
C CYS A 45 3.68 -20.37 -5.43
N LEU A 46 4.35 -19.52 -4.67
CA LEU A 46 3.76 -18.31 -4.14
C LEU A 46 3.87 -17.10 -5.07
N PHE A 47 4.96 -17.00 -5.81
CA PHE A 47 5.27 -15.79 -6.58
C PHE A 47 5.41 -16.02 -8.09
N ASP A 48 5.31 -17.29 -8.53
CA ASP A 48 5.56 -17.64 -9.94
C ASP A 48 6.94 -17.15 -10.45
N LYS A 49 7.90 -17.00 -9.54
CA LYS A 49 9.26 -16.61 -9.89
C LYS A 49 10.12 -17.85 -10.10
N ARG A 50 10.78 -17.88 -11.26
CA ARG A 50 11.70 -18.96 -11.61
C ARG A 50 13.05 -18.76 -10.96
N PRO A 51 13.70 -19.81 -10.47
CA PRO A 51 15.07 -19.73 -10.00
C PRO A 51 15.99 -19.22 -11.13
N ASP A 52 16.80 -18.22 -10.82
CA ASP A 52 17.88 -17.70 -11.69
C ASP A 52 17.46 -17.36 -13.14
N GLY A 53 16.15 -17.14 -13.38
CA GLY A 53 15.63 -16.89 -14.72
C GLY A 53 15.70 -18.10 -15.67
N LEU A 54 16.03 -19.28 -15.15
CA LEU A 54 16.19 -20.51 -15.93
C LEU A 54 14.88 -20.98 -16.53
N ASP A 55 14.94 -21.62 -17.70
CA ASP A 55 13.78 -22.25 -18.30
C ASP A 55 13.33 -23.47 -17.50
N PHE A 56 12.02 -23.76 -17.46
CA PHE A 56 11.49 -24.93 -16.77
C PHE A 56 12.12 -26.24 -17.27
N ALA A 57 12.41 -26.33 -18.55
CA ALA A 57 13.06 -27.48 -19.13
C ALA A 57 14.43 -27.80 -18.51
N SER A 58 15.11 -26.80 -17.96
CA SER A 58 16.39 -26.96 -17.25
C SER A 58 16.22 -27.32 -15.76
N LEU A 59 15.01 -27.19 -15.24
CA LEU A 59 14.72 -27.42 -13.82
C LEU A 59 14.05 -28.77 -13.55
N VAL A 60 13.45 -29.39 -14.55
CA VAL A 60 12.66 -30.62 -14.41
C VAL A 60 12.93 -31.59 -15.55
N ASP A 61 12.73 -32.88 -15.29
CA ASP A 61 12.69 -33.88 -16.37
C ASP A 61 11.38 -33.71 -17.16
N THR A 62 11.49 -33.15 -18.38
CA THR A 62 10.33 -32.85 -19.22
C THR A 62 9.60 -34.10 -19.75
N SER A 63 10.18 -35.28 -19.55
CA SER A 63 9.53 -36.55 -19.90
C SER A 63 8.46 -36.97 -18.87
N LYS A 64 8.51 -36.43 -17.68
CA LYS A 64 7.62 -36.74 -16.55
C LYS A 64 6.76 -35.54 -16.17
N PRO A 65 5.54 -35.74 -15.64
CA PRO A 65 4.74 -34.65 -15.09
C PRO A 65 5.39 -34.11 -13.80
N THR A 66 5.54 -32.81 -13.73
CA THR A 66 6.04 -32.13 -12.53
C THR A 66 4.88 -31.48 -11.80
N LYS A 67 4.75 -31.75 -10.50
CA LYS A 67 3.70 -31.17 -9.66
C LYS A 67 4.28 -30.68 -8.35
N LEU A 68 3.92 -29.44 -7.98
CA LEU A 68 4.18 -28.86 -6.69
C LEU A 68 2.85 -28.56 -6.01
N ILE A 69 2.71 -28.93 -4.75
CA ILE A 69 1.53 -28.64 -3.93
C ILE A 69 2.01 -27.99 -2.64
N LEU A 70 1.74 -26.69 -2.49
CA LEU A 70 2.04 -25.94 -1.29
C LEU A 70 0.77 -25.71 -0.48
N LYS A 71 0.78 -26.09 0.79
CA LYS A 71 -0.30 -25.79 1.75
C LYS A 71 0.17 -24.75 2.75
N PHE A 72 -0.67 -23.78 3.00
CA PHE A 72 -0.40 -22.75 4.02
C PHE A 72 -1.70 -22.23 4.63
N THR A 73 -1.61 -21.74 5.85
CA THR A 73 -2.72 -21.16 6.59
C THR A 73 -2.51 -19.64 6.71
N HIS A 74 -3.54 -18.86 6.41
CA HIS A 74 -3.56 -17.41 6.58
C HIS A 74 -4.93 -16.95 7.08
N ASN A 75 -4.96 -16.15 8.17
CA ASN A 75 -6.20 -15.64 8.78
C ASN A 75 -7.28 -16.72 8.97
N ALA A 76 -6.89 -17.85 9.61
CA ALA A 76 -7.75 -19.01 9.88
C ALA A 76 -8.32 -19.69 8.63
N SER A 77 -7.84 -19.39 7.45
CA SER A 77 -8.20 -20.07 6.20
C SER A 77 -7.02 -20.89 5.69
N THR A 78 -7.30 -22.11 5.21
CA THR A 78 -6.31 -22.97 4.58
C THR A 78 -6.26 -22.70 3.09
N TYR A 79 -5.07 -22.52 2.57
CA TYR A 79 -4.79 -22.32 1.15
C TYR A 79 -3.98 -23.47 0.61
N VAL A 80 -4.30 -23.87 -0.62
CA VAL A 80 -3.54 -24.87 -1.37
C VAL A 80 -3.19 -24.29 -2.73
N VAL A 81 -1.90 -24.19 -3.01
CA VAL A 81 -1.37 -23.84 -4.31
C VAL A 81 -0.96 -25.12 -5.02
N GLU A 82 -1.56 -25.40 -6.16
CA GLU A 82 -1.13 -26.47 -7.05
C GLU A 82 -0.44 -25.87 -8.28
N ARG A 83 0.78 -26.28 -8.52
CA ARG A 83 1.58 -25.87 -9.67
C ARG A 83 1.94 -27.10 -10.49
N GLU A 84 1.48 -27.15 -11.71
CA GLU A 84 1.89 -28.15 -12.70
C GLU A 84 2.85 -27.48 -13.70
N VAL A 85 3.97 -28.15 -13.96
CA VAL A 85 5.04 -27.65 -14.84
C VAL A 85 5.28 -28.72 -15.90
N GLY A 86 5.31 -28.34 -17.18
CA GLY A 86 5.53 -29.27 -18.28
C GLY A 86 4.74 -28.90 -19.53
N LYS A 87 4.37 -29.91 -20.36
CA LYS A 87 3.57 -29.72 -21.58
C LYS A 87 2.20 -29.08 -21.33
N THR A 88 1.63 -29.32 -20.15
CA THR A 88 0.43 -28.65 -19.64
C THR A 88 0.84 -27.92 -18.37
N SER A 89 1.09 -26.63 -18.45
CA SER A 89 1.32 -25.82 -17.26
C SER A 89 0.00 -25.45 -16.60
N GLY A 90 -0.17 -25.84 -15.33
CA GLY A 90 -1.33 -25.50 -14.52
C GLY A 90 -0.93 -24.67 -13.31
N TYR A 91 -1.73 -23.67 -12.97
CA TYR A 91 -1.58 -22.92 -11.73
C TYR A 91 -2.96 -22.73 -11.12
N ARG A 92 -3.18 -23.33 -9.94
CA ARG A 92 -4.48 -23.35 -9.26
C ARG A 92 -4.30 -22.95 -7.81
N LEU A 93 -5.20 -22.12 -7.33
CA LEU A 93 -5.25 -21.68 -5.95
C LEU A 93 -6.60 -22.05 -5.36
N PHE A 94 -6.56 -22.76 -4.24
CA PHE A 94 -7.73 -23.13 -3.46
C PHE A 94 -7.70 -22.40 -2.12
N LYS A 95 -8.88 -22.06 -1.61
CA LYS A 95 -9.09 -21.57 -0.25
C LYS A 95 -10.17 -22.42 0.40
N ASN A 96 -9.88 -23.01 1.55
CA ASN A 96 -10.79 -23.93 2.25
C ASN A 96 -11.41 -24.97 1.28
N GLU A 97 -10.55 -25.63 0.50
CA GLU A 97 -10.90 -26.63 -0.53
C GLU A 97 -11.67 -26.09 -1.75
N GLN A 98 -12.05 -24.81 -1.77
CA GLN A 98 -12.71 -24.19 -2.91
C GLN A 98 -11.69 -23.59 -3.86
N LEU A 99 -11.83 -23.84 -5.15
CA LEU A 99 -10.97 -23.25 -6.18
C LEU A 99 -11.30 -21.78 -6.37
N ILE A 100 -10.34 -20.89 -6.09
CA ILE A 100 -10.52 -19.44 -6.19
C ILE A 100 -9.81 -18.81 -7.39
N ALA A 101 -8.77 -19.47 -7.95
CA ALA A 101 -8.08 -18.99 -9.15
C ALA A 101 -7.49 -20.16 -9.96
N ARG A 102 -7.45 -20.00 -11.31
CA ARG A 102 -6.99 -21.02 -12.25
C ARG A 102 -5.92 -20.56 -13.22
N THR A 103 -5.71 -19.26 -13.36
CA THR A 103 -4.71 -18.72 -14.28
C THR A 103 -3.53 -18.18 -13.49
N SER A 104 -2.36 -18.11 -14.12
CA SER A 104 -1.18 -17.51 -13.47
C SER A 104 -1.46 -16.09 -13.02
N LYS A 105 -2.17 -15.30 -13.84
CA LYS A 105 -2.52 -13.91 -13.50
C LYS A 105 -3.43 -13.85 -12.27
N ASP A 106 -4.51 -14.63 -12.25
CA ASP A 106 -5.47 -14.58 -11.14
C ASP A 106 -4.86 -15.12 -9.84
N CYS A 107 -4.09 -16.22 -9.93
CA CYS A 107 -3.38 -16.77 -8.78
C CYS A 107 -2.40 -15.74 -8.17
N LYS A 108 -1.62 -15.05 -9.01
CA LYS A 108 -0.72 -13.99 -8.57
C LYS A 108 -1.48 -12.85 -7.90
N THR A 109 -2.58 -12.41 -8.50
CA THR A 109 -3.40 -11.33 -7.94
C THR A 109 -3.96 -11.70 -6.56
N GLU A 110 -4.46 -12.92 -6.39
CA GLU A 110 -4.98 -13.39 -5.11
C GLU A 110 -3.88 -13.62 -4.07
N LEU A 111 -2.73 -14.17 -4.48
CA LEU A 111 -1.59 -14.37 -3.59
C LEU A 111 -0.94 -13.05 -3.17
N ALA A 112 -0.87 -12.06 -4.06
CA ALA A 112 -0.34 -10.74 -3.75
C ALA A 112 -1.12 -10.00 -2.66
N LYS A 113 -2.41 -10.32 -2.47
CA LYS A 113 -3.22 -9.81 -1.34
C LYS A 113 -2.79 -10.39 0.01
N ILE A 114 -2.15 -11.56 0.01
CA ILE A 114 -1.68 -12.27 1.20
C ILE A 114 -0.21 -11.96 1.45
N ILE A 115 0.58 -12.00 0.38
CA ILE A 115 2.03 -11.78 0.39
C ILE A 115 2.39 -10.90 -0.79
N PRO A 116 2.62 -9.60 -0.58
CA PRO A 116 3.06 -8.70 -1.65
C PRO A 116 4.41 -9.12 -2.24
N ASP A 117 4.56 -8.95 -3.55
CA ASP A 117 5.80 -9.30 -4.29
C ASP A 117 7.05 -8.59 -3.76
N SER A 118 6.87 -7.37 -3.20
CA SER A 118 7.94 -6.60 -2.58
C SER A 118 8.60 -7.31 -1.40
N VAL A 119 7.87 -8.21 -0.74
CA VAL A 119 8.34 -9.01 0.41
C VAL A 119 9.30 -10.10 0.01
N LEU A 120 9.13 -10.65 -1.20
CA LEU A 120 9.87 -11.82 -1.65
C LEU A 120 11.38 -11.61 -1.65
N THR A 121 11.81 -10.48 -2.18
CA THR A 121 13.22 -10.17 -2.35
C THR A 121 13.92 -9.85 -1.04
N SER A 122 13.17 -9.58 0.02
CA SER A 122 13.67 -9.04 1.28
C SER A 122 13.68 -10.01 2.45
N LEU A 123 12.57 -10.70 2.60
CA LEU A 123 12.32 -11.46 3.83
C LEU A 123 12.53 -12.96 3.64
N TRP A 124 12.53 -13.42 2.40
CA TRP A 124 12.80 -14.82 2.09
C TRP A 124 14.10 -14.90 1.32
N GLY A 125 15.15 -15.26 2.02
CA GLY A 125 16.47 -15.46 1.45
C GLY A 125 16.47 -16.52 0.35
N TYR A 126 16.08 -16.09 -0.83
CA TYR A 126 16.11 -16.90 -2.06
C TYR A 126 17.54 -17.18 -2.52
N GLU A 127 18.41 -16.23 -2.27
CA GLU A 127 19.85 -16.38 -2.23
C GLU A 127 20.33 -16.30 -0.77
N PRO A 128 21.49 -16.86 -0.42
CA PRO A 128 22.04 -16.72 0.92
C PRO A 128 21.99 -15.23 1.25
N LEU A 129 21.16 -14.88 2.23
CA LEU A 129 20.73 -13.53 2.57
C LEU A 129 21.54 -12.55 1.76
N SER A 130 21.01 -12.09 0.65
CA SER A 130 21.72 -11.10 -0.13
C SER A 130 21.70 -9.86 0.75
N VAL A 131 22.58 -9.95 1.76
CA VAL A 131 22.92 -8.94 2.73
C VAL A 131 23.09 -7.61 2.00
N SER A 132 23.59 -7.68 0.75
CA SER A 132 23.69 -6.55 -0.16
C SER A 132 22.33 -5.94 -0.50
N ASN A 133 21.26 -6.70 -0.66
CA ASN A 133 19.95 -6.17 -1.03
C ASN A 133 19.24 -5.54 0.17
N VAL A 134 19.20 -6.23 1.31
CA VAL A 134 18.59 -5.71 2.54
C VAL A 134 19.38 -4.53 3.11
N LEU A 135 20.70 -4.52 2.92
CA LEU A 135 21.57 -3.44 3.34
C LEU A 135 21.60 -2.25 2.36
N ASN A 136 20.88 -2.33 1.28
CA ASN A 136 20.69 -1.20 0.40
C ASN A 136 19.46 -0.39 0.88
N SER A 137 19.68 0.85 1.29
CA SER A 137 18.59 1.73 1.72
C SER A 137 17.55 1.98 0.62
N SER A 138 17.94 1.92 -0.66
CA SER A 138 17.00 2.00 -1.78
C SER A 138 15.99 0.87 -1.75
N TYR A 139 16.35 -0.27 -1.19
CA TYR A 139 15.46 -1.41 -0.99
C TYR A 139 14.42 -1.14 0.11
N LEU A 140 14.83 -0.55 1.23
CA LEU A 140 13.88 -0.08 2.25
C LEU A 140 12.85 0.88 1.64
N TYR A 141 13.30 1.81 0.80
CA TYR A 141 12.38 2.72 0.10
C TYR A 141 11.42 1.98 -0.83
N SER A 142 11.83 0.90 -1.50
CA SER A 142 10.94 0.12 -2.38
C SER A 142 9.83 -0.62 -1.60
N ILE A 143 10.12 -1.08 -0.37
CA ILE A 143 9.10 -1.65 0.52
C ILE A 143 8.12 -0.56 0.96
N LEU A 144 8.64 0.58 1.35
CA LEU A 144 7.83 1.73 1.76
C LEU A 144 6.97 2.24 0.59
N GLU A 145 7.48 2.27 -0.62
CA GLU A 145 6.72 2.62 -1.83
C GLU A 145 5.58 1.64 -2.09
N ALA A 146 5.80 0.35 -1.89
CA ALA A 146 4.74 -0.66 -2.03
C ALA A 146 3.64 -0.48 -0.96
N GLU A 147 4.01 -0.12 0.27
CA GLU A 147 3.07 0.19 1.35
C GLU A 147 2.26 1.46 1.07
N PHE A 148 2.86 2.42 0.35
CA PHE A 148 2.21 3.67 -0.05
C PHE A 148 1.60 3.63 -1.46
N ALA A 149 1.48 2.46 -2.09
CA ALA A 149 0.95 2.33 -3.45
C ALA A 149 -0.41 3.04 -3.63
N GLU A 150 -1.32 2.89 -2.66
CA GLU A 150 -2.62 3.57 -2.68
C GLU A 150 -2.49 5.11 -2.60
N SER A 151 -1.56 5.60 -1.79
CA SER A 151 -1.29 7.04 -1.68
C SER A 151 -0.66 7.60 -2.95
N LEU A 152 0.19 6.82 -3.61
CA LEU A 152 0.79 7.17 -4.90
C LEU A 152 -0.25 7.14 -6.01
N GLU A 153 -1.19 6.20 -5.98
CA GLU A 153 -2.31 6.15 -6.92
C GLU A 153 -3.24 7.36 -6.73
N LEU A 154 -3.55 7.73 -5.49
CA LEU A 154 -4.28 8.93 -5.15
C LEU A 154 -3.56 10.21 -5.65
N ARG A 155 -2.24 10.28 -5.47
CA ARG A 155 -1.41 11.35 -6.01
C ARG A 155 -1.52 11.43 -7.53
N GLN A 156 -1.46 10.30 -8.22
CA GLN A 156 -1.57 10.24 -9.67
C GLN A 156 -2.94 10.75 -10.17
N HIS A 157 -4.00 10.49 -9.42
CA HIS A 157 -5.32 11.06 -9.68
C HIS A 157 -5.29 12.60 -9.64
N PHE A 158 -4.73 13.19 -8.58
CA PHE A 158 -4.60 14.65 -8.48
C PHE A 158 -3.71 15.23 -9.58
N VAL A 159 -2.64 14.54 -9.97
CA VAL A 159 -1.78 14.95 -11.09
C VAL A 159 -2.56 14.95 -12.41
N SER A 160 -3.40 13.94 -12.63
CA SER A 160 -4.25 13.85 -13.81
C SER A 160 -5.29 14.97 -13.85
N ASP A 161 -5.99 15.20 -12.73
CA ASP A 161 -6.99 16.25 -12.60
C ASP A 161 -6.36 17.65 -12.77
N ARG A 162 -5.21 17.87 -12.17
CA ARG A 162 -4.43 19.11 -12.36
C ARG A 162 -4.07 19.33 -13.84
N SER A 163 -3.66 18.28 -14.55
CA SER A 163 -3.36 18.36 -15.98
C SER A 163 -4.60 18.71 -16.80
N TYR A 164 -5.76 18.15 -16.45
CA TYR A 164 -7.03 18.50 -17.06
C TYR A 164 -7.38 19.98 -16.84
N TYR A 165 -7.32 20.46 -15.60
CA TYR A 165 -7.61 21.87 -15.29
C TYR A 165 -6.61 22.82 -15.93
N GLN A 166 -5.34 22.44 -16.05
CA GLN A 166 -4.35 23.25 -16.76
C GLN A 166 -4.67 23.40 -18.25
N LYS A 167 -5.10 22.32 -18.91
CA LYS A 167 -5.55 22.36 -20.32
C LYS A 167 -6.83 23.17 -20.47
N HIS A 168 -7.78 22.97 -19.56
CA HIS A 168 -9.05 23.71 -19.55
C HIS A 168 -8.81 25.21 -19.38
N LYS A 169 -7.98 25.59 -18.40
CA LYS A 169 -7.52 26.97 -18.20
C LYS A 169 -6.88 27.57 -19.45
N SER A 170 -5.95 26.84 -20.07
CA SER A 170 -5.27 27.29 -21.30
C SER A 170 -6.26 27.48 -22.48
N THR A 171 -7.33 26.70 -22.52
CA THR A 171 -8.38 26.82 -23.55
C THR A 171 -9.24 28.05 -23.29
N LEU A 172 -9.65 28.28 -22.05
CA LEU A 172 -10.43 29.46 -21.63
C LEU A 172 -9.64 30.75 -21.83
N GLU A 173 -8.34 30.75 -21.45
CA GLU A 173 -7.44 31.90 -21.66
C GLU A 173 -7.33 32.25 -23.16
N LYS A 174 -7.31 31.28 -24.06
CA LYS A 174 -7.30 31.51 -25.52
C LYS A 174 -8.62 32.08 -26.02
N GLN A 175 -9.74 31.63 -25.48
CA GLN A 175 -11.07 32.12 -25.84
C GLN A 175 -11.24 33.57 -25.41
N ILE A 176 -10.80 33.93 -24.18
CA ILE A 176 -10.84 35.29 -23.65
C ILE A 176 -9.96 36.23 -24.51
N THR A 177 -8.83 35.73 -25.00
CA THR A 177 -7.88 36.52 -25.83
C THR A 177 -8.46 36.93 -27.16
N ASN A 178 -9.42 36.19 -27.70
CA ASN A 178 -10.08 36.49 -28.96
C ASN A 178 -11.25 37.49 -28.85
N GLN A 179 -11.64 37.86 -27.64
CA GLN A 179 -12.67 38.87 -27.36
C GLN A 179 -11.99 40.15 -26.78
N THR A 180 -11.47 40.98 -27.67
CA THR A 180 -10.55 42.09 -27.32
C THR A 180 -11.15 43.15 -26.38
N VAL A 181 -12.47 43.37 -26.37
CA VAL A 181 -13.11 44.39 -25.52
C VAL A 181 -13.23 43.91 -24.06
N THR A 182 -13.63 42.67 -23.85
CA THR A 182 -13.82 42.07 -22.52
C THR A 182 -12.49 41.86 -21.78
N LYS A 183 -11.43 41.55 -22.51
CA LYS A 183 -10.10 41.36 -21.91
C LYS A 183 -9.50 42.65 -21.36
N SER A 184 -9.64 43.77 -22.11
CA SER A 184 -9.12 45.08 -21.68
C SER A 184 -9.78 45.57 -20.40
N ASP A 185 -11.09 45.37 -20.26
CA ASP A 185 -11.83 45.81 -19.08
C ASP A 185 -11.55 44.95 -17.86
N VAL A 186 -11.38 43.64 -18.06
CA VAL A 186 -10.99 42.68 -17.00
C VAL A 186 -9.56 42.93 -16.55
N ASP A 187 -8.59 43.13 -17.47
CA ASP A 187 -7.21 43.42 -17.15
C ASP A 187 -7.09 44.76 -16.40
N LYS A 188 -7.87 45.78 -16.74
CA LYS A 188 -7.94 47.03 -15.98
C LYS A 188 -8.48 46.81 -14.58
N LEU A 189 -9.63 46.16 -14.44
CA LEU A 189 -10.20 45.88 -13.12
C LEU A 189 -9.31 44.98 -12.27
N LYS A 190 -8.66 44.01 -12.89
CA LYS A 190 -7.66 43.14 -12.21
C LYS A 190 -6.47 43.97 -11.73
N THR A 191 -5.94 44.84 -12.57
CA THR A 191 -4.83 45.73 -12.20
C THR A 191 -5.22 46.69 -11.06
N GLU A 192 -6.47 47.15 -11.08
CA GLU A 192 -7.00 48.02 -10.00
C GLU A 192 -7.20 47.19 -8.71
N LEU A 193 -7.71 45.99 -8.78
CA LEU A 193 -7.84 45.07 -7.65
C LEU A 193 -6.48 44.66 -7.08
N ASP A 194 -5.51 44.29 -7.94
CA ASP A 194 -4.13 43.97 -7.55
C ASP A 194 -3.45 45.18 -6.88
N THR A 195 -3.74 46.40 -7.38
CA THR A 195 -3.21 47.65 -6.79
C THR A 195 -3.80 47.91 -5.40
N ILE A 196 -5.11 47.64 -5.22
CA ILE A 196 -5.77 47.78 -3.92
C ILE A 196 -5.28 46.69 -2.95
N GLU A 197 -5.12 45.47 -3.44
CA GLU A 197 -4.59 44.34 -2.64
C GLU A 197 -3.13 44.59 -2.23
N ALA A 198 -2.30 45.11 -3.13
CA ALA A 198 -0.93 45.52 -2.82
C ALA A 198 -0.89 46.63 -1.77
N LYS A 199 -1.77 47.64 -1.87
CA LYS A 199 -1.90 48.69 -0.87
C LYS A 199 -2.37 48.18 0.49
N ILE A 200 -3.25 47.18 0.50
CA ILE A 200 -3.68 46.47 1.71
C ILE A 200 -2.49 45.72 2.33
N LYS A 201 -1.71 45.01 1.50
CA LYS A 201 -0.49 44.30 1.92
C LYS A 201 0.62 45.24 2.37
N GLU A 202 0.82 46.33 1.64
CA GLU A 202 1.85 47.35 1.94
C GLU A 202 1.55 48.11 3.24
N LYS A 203 0.27 48.47 3.46
CA LYS A 203 -0.16 49.05 4.76
C LYS A 203 -0.08 48.05 5.92
N ALA A 204 -0.20 46.74 5.65
CA ALA A 204 0.02 45.68 6.62
C ALA A 204 1.53 45.48 6.96
N PHE A 205 2.42 45.81 6.02
CA PHE A 205 3.88 45.71 6.18
C PHE A 205 4.53 46.97 6.81
N VAL A 206 3.88 48.11 6.72
CA VAL A 206 4.42 49.43 7.21
C VAL A 206 3.96 49.69 8.64
N SER A 207 3.21 48.85 9.24
CA SER A 207 2.72 49.03 10.59
C SER A 207 3.62 48.35 11.63
N ASP A 208 3.69 48.97 12.81
CA ASP A 208 4.40 48.53 14.00
C ASP A 208 4.48 47.00 14.15
N SER A 209 5.64 46.51 14.55
CA SER A 209 5.90 45.06 14.80
C SER A 209 4.76 44.39 15.61
N ASP A 210 4.10 45.16 16.47
CA ASP A 210 3.02 44.65 17.32
C ASP A 210 1.71 44.42 16.54
N VAL A 211 1.41 45.23 15.52
CA VAL A 211 0.23 45.04 14.67
C VAL A 211 0.41 43.82 13.76
N VAL A 212 1.64 43.58 13.28
CA VAL A 212 1.96 42.37 12.51
C VAL A 212 1.82 41.12 13.38
N LYS A 213 2.30 41.19 14.62
CA LYS A 213 2.16 40.11 15.60
C LYS A 213 0.70 39.91 16.01
N ALA A 214 -0.06 41.00 16.21
CA ALA A 214 -1.48 40.90 16.56
C ALA A 214 -2.32 40.33 15.42
N LYS A 215 -2.05 40.69 14.15
CA LYS A 215 -2.71 40.08 13.00
C LYS A 215 -2.42 38.58 12.92
N LYS A 216 -1.15 38.22 13.04
CA LYS A 216 -0.76 36.82 13.05
C LYS A 216 -1.43 36.07 14.20
N ALA A 217 -1.40 36.64 15.41
CA ALA A 217 -2.02 36.03 16.58
C ALA A 217 -3.55 35.91 16.43
N LYS A 218 -4.21 36.87 15.78
CA LYS A 218 -5.65 36.83 15.46
C LYS A 218 -5.96 35.76 14.42
N ASP A 219 -5.16 35.70 13.38
CA ASP A 219 -5.32 34.69 12.33
C ASP A 219 -5.07 33.27 12.89
N ASP A 220 -4.00 33.12 13.69
CA ASP A 220 -3.67 31.88 14.38
C ASP A 220 -4.77 31.50 15.39
N PHE A 221 -5.34 32.49 16.12
CA PHE A 221 -6.44 32.28 17.04
C PHE A 221 -7.77 31.96 16.33
N ALA A 222 -8.07 32.67 15.24
CA ALA A 222 -9.25 32.39 14.41
C ALA A 222 -9.15 31.02 13.75
N GLU A 223 -7.97 30.66 13.27
CA GLU A 223 -7.69 29.33 12.74
C GLU A 223 -7.82 28.28 13.85
N TYR A 224 -7.24 28.53 15.01
CA TYR A 224 -7.38 27.64 16.18
C TYR A 224 -8.85 27.47 16.59
N GLN A 225 -9.64 28.56 16.66
CA GLN A 225 -11.07 28.48 16.98
C GLN A 225 -11.88 27.79 15.89
N ARG A 226 -11.56 28.06 14.62
CA ARG A 226 -12.17 27.35 13.49
C ARG A 226 -11.87 25.86 13.56
N LEU A 227 -10.60 25.52 13.82
CA LEU A 227 -10.16 24.14 13.98
C LEU A 227 -10.87 23.44 15.16
N LEU A 228 -11.04 24.14 16.30
CA LEU A 228 -11.79 23.63 17.44
C LEU A 228 -13.28 23.42 17.14
N LYS A 229 -13.90 24.35 16.40
CA LYS A 229 -15.29 24.24 15.98
C LYS A 229 -15.48 23.09 14.99
N ASP A 230 -14.62 23.01 13.99
CA ASP A 230 -14.61 21.92 13.02
C ASP A 230 -14.38 20.55 13.69
N LEU A 231 -13.63 20.51 14.81
CA LEU A 231 -13.47 19.34 15.67
C LEU A 231 -14.74 19.02 16.48
N ALA A 232 -15.39 20.05 17.04
CA ALA A 232 -16.56 19.86 17.91
C ALA A 232 -17.81 19.39 17.13
N ASP A 233 -17.93 19.84 15.87
CA ASP A 233 -19.07 19.51 15.00
C ASP A 233 -18.86 18.19 14.22
N SER A 234 -17.74 17.49 14.42
CA SER A 234 -17.38 16.30 13.63
C SER A 234 -17.36 15.04 14.49
N VAL A 235 -18.05 13.99 14.03
CA VAL A 235 -17.90 12.64 14.58
C VAL A 235 -16.62 12.05 13.99
N PRO A 236 -15.62 11.68 14.82
CA PRO A 236 -14.37 11.15 14.29
C PRO A 236 -14.54 9.70 13.86
N TYR A 237 -14.83 9.46 12.62
CA TYR A 237 -14.63 8.14 12.04
C TYR A 237 -13.14 7.80 11.98
N SER A 238 -12.81 6.52 11.94
CA SER A 238 -11.41 6.13 11.86
C SER A 238 -10.77 6.71 10.58
N ARG A 239 -9.50 7.08 10.68
CA ARG A 239 -8.74 7.65 9.54
C ARG A 239 -8.74 6.68 8.35
N ASP A 240 -8.59 5.38 8.61
CA ASP A 240 -8.58 4.34 7.59
C ASP A 240 -9.93 4.22 6.88
N LEU A 241 -11.03 4.36 7.61
CA LEU A 241 -12.36 4.39 7.03
C LEU A 241 -12.52 5.59 6.08
N CYS A 242 -12.11 6.77 6.52
CA CYS A 242 -12.19 7.98 5.69
C CYS A 242 -11.36 7.87 4.40
N LEU A 243 -10.16 7.30 4.48
CA LEU A 243 -9.30 7.09 3.31
C LEU A 243 -9.92 6.08 2.34
N ARG A 244 -10.46 4.97 2.86
CA ARG A 244 -11.10 3.93 2.05
C ARG A 244 -12.32 4.46 1.31
N ILE A 245 -13.17 5.23 1.98
CA ILE A 245 -14.43 5.74 1.40
C ILE A 245 -14.19 6.82 0.35
N LYS A 246 -13.12 7.62 0.46
CA LYS A 246 -12.73 8.57 -0.58
C LYS A 246 -12.44 7.89 -1.93
N MET A 247 -12.16 6.59 -1.94
CA MET A 247 -11.96 5.81 -3.16
C MET A 247 -13.28 5.51 -3.89
N TYR A 248 -14.43 5.64 -3.23
CA TYR A 248 -15.73 5.29 -3.80
C TYR A 248 -16.36 6.38 -4.67
N GLY A 249 -15.90 7.63 -4.57
CA GLY A 249 -16.37 8.73 -5.42
C GLY A 249 -15.86 10.10 -4.98
N LYS A 250 -15.94 11.08 -5.90
CA LYS A 250 -15.52 12.46 -5.65
C LYS A 250 -16.67 13.35 -5.21
N THR A 251 -17.88 12.96 -5.55
CA THR A 251 -19.12 13.66 -5.21
C THR A 251 -20.07 12.73 -4.47
N GLU A 252 -21.08 13.30 -3.81
CA GLU A 252 -22.15 12.55 -3.17
C GLU A 252 -22.87 11.64 -4.19
N ALA A 253 -23.10 12.12 -5.40
CA ALA A 253 -23.72 11.35 -6.46
C ALA A 253 -22.85 10.16 -6.94
N ASP A 254 -21.53 10.36 -7.04
CA ASP A 254 -20.59 9.28 -7.38
C ASP A 254 -20.56 8.23 -6.27
N PHE A 255 -20.58 8.67 -5.01
CA PHE A 255 -20.62 7.81 -3.85
C PHE A 255 -21.88 6.93 -3.84
N ASP A 256 -23.05 7.55 -4.02
CA ASP A 256 -24.30 6.82 -4.10
C ASP A 256 -24.32 5.85 -5.28
N GLN A 257 -23.85 6.29 -6.45
CA GLN A 257 -23.80 5.44 -7.64
C GLN A 257 -22.83 4.27 -7.47
N TYR A 258 -21.72 4.47 -6.77
CA TYR A 258 -20.80 3.40 -6.46
C TYR A 258 -21.48 2.30 -5.66
N PHE A 259 -22.20 2.63 -4.58
CA PHE A 259 -22.89 1.63 -3.76
C PHE A 259 -24.05 0.96 -4.50
N ILE A 260 -24.77 1.69 -5.34
CA ILE A 260 -25.80 1.10 -6.23
C ILE A 260 -25.17 0.06 -7.16
N ASN A 261 -23.98 0.33 -7.69
CA ASN A 261 -23.27 -0.62 -8.54
C ASN A 261 -22.79 -1.84 -7.73
N ILE A 262 -22.29 -1.65 -6.52
CA ILE A 262 -21.89 -2.72 -5.61
C ILE A 262 -23.08 -3.59 -5.20
N GLU A 263 -24.24 -3.00 -4.91
CA GLU A 263 -25.48 -3.74 -4.62
C GLU A 263 -25.90 -4.62 -5.81
N LYS A 264 -25.86 -4.07 -7.02
CA LYS A 264 -26.16 -4.84 -8.24
C LYS A 264 -25.16 -5.98 -8.44
N GLU A 265 -23.88 -5.70 -8.20
CA GLU A 265 -22.83 -6.73 -8.32
C GLU A 265 -23.00 -7.83 -7.26
N LEU A 266 -23.35 -7.46 -6.03
CA LEU A 266 -23.65 -8.39 -4.95
C LEU A 266 -24.88 -9.24 -5.26
N GLU A 267 -25.93 -8.62 -5.81
CA GLU A 267 -27.16 -9.32 -6.22
C GLU A 267 -26.87 -10.31 -7.35
N ILE A 268 -26.07 -9.90 -8.35
CA ILE A 268 -25.62 -10.78 -9.42
C ILE A 268 -24.85 -11.96 -8.84
N GLU A 269 -23.90 -11.72 -7.95
CA GLU A 269 -23.07 -12.75 -7.34
C GLU A 269 -23.89 -13.72 -6.49
N LYS A 270 -24.82 -13.19 -5.65
CA LYS A 270 -25.75 -14.01 -4.84
C LYS A 270 -26.76 -14.79 -5.67
N ASN A 271 -27.09 -14.32 -6.87
CA ASN A 271 -28.06 -14.96 -7.76
C ASN A 271 -27.43 -16.01 -8.70
N LYS A 272 -26.09 -16.07 -8.81
CA LYS A 272 -25.39 -17.07 -9.64
C LYS A 272 -25.79 -18.50 -9.31
N SER A 273 -26.08 -18.81 -8.04
CA SER A 273 -26.48 -20.16 -7.61
C SER A 273 -27.97 -20.45 -7.79
N LYS A 274 -28.80 -19.43 -7.99
CA LYS A 274 -30.25 -19.64 -8.13
C LYS A 274 -30.67 -20.07 -9.55
N ALA A 275 -29.77 -19.96 -10.49
CA ALA A 275 -30.08 -20.11 -11.91
C ALA A 275 -30.05 -21.56 -12.42
N SER A 276 -29.47 -22.51 -11.69
CA SER A 276 -29.45 -23.93 -12.15
C SER A 276 -29.62 -24.93 -11.01
N PRO A 277 -30.55 -25.88 -11.12
CA PRO A 277 -30.69 -26.97 -10.17
C PRO A 277 -29.45 -27.87 -10.09
N LEU A 278 -28.58 -27.83 -11.12
CA LEU A 278 -27.38 -28.65 -11.23
C LEU A 278 -26.21 -28.17 -10.38
N THR A 279 -26.22 -26.89 -9.93
CA THR A 279 -25.17 -26.35 -9.07
C THR A 279 -25.11 -26.94 -7.66
N LYS A 280 -26.12 -27.74 -7.28
CA LYS A 280 -26.14 -28.47 -5.99
C LYS A 280 -25.20 -29.65 -5.93
N TYR A 281 -24.68 -30.10 -7.08
CA TYR A 281 -23.83 -31.27 -7.16
C TYR A 281 -22.38 -30.92 -7.45
N PRO A 282 -21.42 -31.66 -6.90
CA PRO A 282 -20.01 -31.48 -7.26
C PRO A 282 -19.81 -31.65 -8.77
N LYS A 283 -18.90 -30.84 -9.34
CA LYS A 283 -18.61 -30.82 -10.78
C LYS A 283 -18.33 -32.25 -11.34
N ASN A 284 -17.61 -33.06 -10.56
CA ASN A 284 -17.28 -34.43 -10.92
C ASN A 284 -18.53 -35.31 -11.04
N THR A 285 -19.49 -35.14 -10.13
CA THR A 285 -20.76 -35.91 -10.15
C THR A 285 -21.60 -35.54 -11.37
N ILE A 286 -21.65 -34.25 -11.74
CA ILE A 286 -22.39 -33.81 -12.93
C ILE A 286 -21.72 -34.31 -14.20
N SER A 287 -20.39 -34.21 -14.29
CA SER A 287 -19.62 -34.72 -15.43
C SER A 287 -19.79 -36.26 -15.57
N GLN A 288 -19.84 -36.96 -14.44
CA GLN A 288 -20.08 -38.41 -14.42
C GLN A 288 -21.50 -38.77 -14.87
N LEU A 289 -22.51 -38.06 -14.38
CA LEU A 289 -23.90 -38.24 -14.79
C LEU A 289 -24.13 -37.95 -16.28
N ILE A 290 -23.45 -36.89 -16.80
CA ILE A 290 -23.48 -36.56 -18.24
C ILE A 290 -22.77 -37.64 -19.04
N HIS A 291 -21.67 -38.18 -18.54
CA HIS A 291 -20.92 -39.25 -19.21
C HIS A 291 -21.72 -40.56 -19.21
N GLU A 292 -22.37 -40.93 -18.11
CA GLU A 292 -23.21 -42.13 -17.97
C GLU A 292 -24.49 -42.01 -18.80
N SER A 293 -25.01 -40.81 -19.06
CA SER A 293 -26.17 -40.56 -19.93
C SER A 293 -25.81 -40.48 -21.41
N LYS A 294 -24.52 -40.53 -21.77
CA LYS A 294 -24.09 -40.58 -23.17
C LYS A 294 -24.55 -41.88 -23.82
N CYS A 295 -25.36 -41.74 -24.82
CA CYS A 295 -25.77 -42.83 -25.67
C CYS A 295 -24.57 -43.43 -26.42
N ASN A 296 -24.57 -44.72 -26.69
CA ASN A 296 -23.54 -45.38 -27.47
C ASN A 296 -23.34 -44.68 -28.82
N ASP A 297 -22.08 -44.50 -29.22
CA ASP A 297 -21.64 -43.83 -30.45
C ASP A 297 -21.94 -42.33 -30.59
N GLY A 298 -22.15 -41.62 -29.47
CA GLY A 298 -22.34 -40.17 -29.49
C GLY A 298 -23.68 -39.71 -30.07
N LYS A 299 -24.64 -40.60 -30.22
CA LYS A 299 -26.01 -40.31 -30.69
C LYS A 299 -27.04 -40.58 -29.60
N CYS A 300 -28.05 -39.76 -29.52
CA CYS A 300 -29.16 -39.92 -28.57
C CYS A 300 -29.96 -41.16 -28.94
N ILE A 301 -30.17 -42.08 -27.98
CA ILE A 301 -30.95 -43.32 -28.18
C ILE A 301 -32.43 -43.02 -28.51
N LEU A 302 -32.96 -41.89 -28.01
CA LEU A 302 -34.37 -41.56 -28.19
C LEU A 302 -34.69 -40.85 -29.52
N CYS A 303 -33.77 -40.01 -30.02
CA CYS A 303 -34.05 -39.23 -31.23
C CYS A 303 -33.01 -39.37 -32.34
N GLY A 304 -31.93 -40.12 -32.14
CA GLY A 304 -30.86 -40.33 -33.12
C GLY A 304 -29.96 -39.10 -33.41
N GLY A 305 -30.21 -37.96 -32.77
CA GLY A 305 -29.44 -36.73 -32.94
C GLY A 305 -28.06 -36.83 -32.28
N VAL A 306 -27.07 -36.08 -32.82
CA VAL A 306 -25.72 -36.01 -32.25
C VAL A 306 -25.79 -35.36 -30.86
N PHE A 307 -25.27 -36.06 -29.86
CA PHE A 307 -25.20 -35.53 -28.50
C PHE A 307 -24.06 -34.50 -28.40
N HIS A 308 -24.42 -33.25 -28.17
CA HIS A 308 -23.45 -32.21 -27.84
C HIS A 308 -23.41 -32.08 -26.32
N GLU A 309 -22.21 -32.25 -25.76
CA GLU A 309 -21.97 -32.03 -24.34
C GLU A 309 -22.31 -30.58 -24.01
N PRO A 310 -23.28 -30.29 -23.14
CA PRO A 310 -23.59 -28.92 -22.80
C PRO A 310 -22.39 -28.30 -22.10
N LYS A 311 -21.95 -27.14 -22.58
CA LYS A 311 -21.01 -26.32 -21.83
C LYS A 311 -21.74 -25.82 -20.59
N ILE A 312 -21.53 -26.48 -19.46
CA ILE A 312 -22.06 -26.04 -18.20
C ILE A 312 -21.05 -25.00 -17.66
N ASP A 313 -21.34 -23.74 -17.81
CA ASP A 313 -20.65 -22.71 -17.09
C ASP A 313 -21.08 -22.77 -15.63
N TYR A 314 -20.17 -23.23 -14.79
CA TYR A 314 -20.35 -23.15 -13.35
C TYR A 314 -20.06 -21.72 -12.91
N ASP A 315 -21.08 -20.90 -12.86
CA ASP A 315 -21.02 -19.66 -12.09
C ASP A 315 -20.98 -20.01 -10.61
N ILE A 316 -19.77 -20.29 -10.13
CA ILE A 316 -19.55 -20.58 -8.71
C ILE A 316 -19.68 -19.28 -7.96
N ILE A 317 -20.51 -19.29 -6.90
CA ILE A 317 -20.57 -18.15 -5.97
C ILE A 317 -19.18 -17.94 -5.39
N ASP A 318 -18.63 -16.79 -5.61
CA ASP A 318 -17.43 -16.37 -4.90
C ASP A 318 -17.82 -15.77 -3.54
N ASN A 319 -17.85 -16.62 -2.52
CA ASN A 319 -18.16 -16.19 -1.15
C ASN A 319 -17.19 -15.14 -0.63
N ASN A 320 -15.93 -15.12 -1.10
CA ASN A 320 -14.98 -14.09 -0.74
C ASN A 320 -15.34 -12.76 -1.39
N LYS A 321 -15.80 -12.82 -2.64
CA LYS A 321 -16.30 -11.63 -3.33
C LYS A 321 -17.56 -11.11 -2.64
N ILE A 322 -18.50 -11.98 -2.27
CA ILE A 322 -19.69 -11.61 -1.50
C ILE A 322 -19.30 -10.91 -0.20
N GLN A 323 -18.45 -11.53 0.61
CA GLN A 323 -18.00 -10.93 1.87
C GLN A 323 -17.30 -9.59 1.68
N ARG A 324 -16.54 -9.42 0.59
CA ARG A 324 -15.91 -8.13 0.26
C ARG A 324 -16.95 -7.09 -0.10
N LEU A 325 -17.91 -7.44 -0.95
CA LEU A 325 -18.97 -6.53 -1.37
C LEU A 325 -19.86 -6.15 -0.19
N GLU A 326 -20.20 -7.10 0.68
CA GLU A 326 -20.94 -6.85 1.91
C GLU A 326 -20.17 -5.92 2.86
N LYS A 327 -18.87 -6.15 3.02
CA LYS A 327 -18.02 -5.27 3.83
C LYS A 327 -17.90 -3.86 3.24
N ILE A 328 -17.88 -3.74 1.92
CA ILE A 328 -17.91 -2.43 1.26
C ILE A 328 -19.27 -1.75 1.52
N LEU A 329 -20.37 -2.51 1.45
CA LEU A 329 -21.72 -2.00 1.70
C LEU A 329 -21.94 -1.55 3.16
N GLU A 330 -21.20 -2.10 4.12
CA GLU A 330 -21.19 -1.58 5.50
C GLU A 330 -20.76 -0.11 5.54
N ASP A 331 -19.90 0.30 4.62
CA ASP A 331 -19.44 1.70 4.54
C ASP A 331 -20.56 2.64 4.03
N ARG A 332 -21.63 2.13 3.40
CA ARG A 332 -22.79 2.92 2.95
C ARG A 332 -23.59 3.55 4.11
N GLN A 333 -23.51 2.98 5.30
CA GLN A 333 -24.14 3.58 6.49
C GLN A 333 -23.60 4.98 6.82
N TYR A 334 -22.42 5.31 6.27
CA TYR A 334 -21.79 6.58 6.53
C TYR A 334 -22.22 7.61 5.49
N ASN A 335 -22.62 8.78 5.97
CA ASN A 335 -22.97 9.89 5.10
C ASN A 335 -21.68 10.45 4.45
N PHE A 336 -21.70 10.66 3.13
CA PHE A 336 -20.53 11.19 2.41
C PHE A 336 -20.07 12.54 2.94
N LYS A 337 -21.01 13.42 3.34
CA LYS A 337 -20.69 14.71 3.95
C LYS A 337 -20.02 14.55 5.30
N ASP A 338 -20.52 13.63 6.13
CA ASP A 338 -19.96 13.36 7.46
C ASP A 338 -18.55 12.75 7.36
N LEU A 339 -18.30 11.98 6.32
CA LEU A 339 -16.97 11.44 6.03
C LEU A 339 -15.99 12.50 5.58
N LEU A 340 -16.44 13.44 4.74
CA LEU A 340 -15.64 14.62 4.40
C LEU A 340 -15.34 15.49 5.62
N ILE A 341 -16.33 15.63 6.52
CA ILE A 341 -16.16 16.31 7.82
C ILE A 341 -15.14 15.56 8.68
N SER A 342 -15.24 14.23 8.75
CA SER A 342 -14.28 13.42 9.51
C SER A 342 -12.87 13.43 8.92
N MET A 343 -12.72 13.52 7.61
CA MET A 343 -11.42 13.74 6.97
C MET A 343 -10.84 15.11 7.34
N LYS A 344 -11.70 16.15 7.34
CA LYS A 344 -11.31 17.46 7.86
C LYS A 344 -10.91 17.37 9.33
N TYR A 345 -11.63 16.60 10.14
CA TYR A 345 -11.30 16.37 11.55
C TYR A 345 -9.86 15.89 11.74
N TRP A 346 -9.44 14.84 11.02
CA TRP A 346 -8.09 14.30 11.15
C TRP A 346 -7.02 15.26 10.67
N HIS A 347 -7.31 16.01 9.61
CA HIS A 347 -6.43 17.07 9.13
C HIS A 347 -6.36 18.22 10.13
N THR A 348 -7.53 18.65 10.62
CA THR A 348 -7.68 19.73 11.61
C THR A 348 -7.00 19.37 12.93
N LYS A 349 -7.15 18.13 13.40
CA LYS A 349 -6.48 17.65 14.62
C LYS A 349 -4.95 17.75 14.51
N LYS A 350 -4.40 17.34 13.35
CA LYS A 350 -2.95 17.48 13.10
C LYS A 350 -2.50 18.94 13.03
N LEU A 351 -3.33 19.82 12.43
CA LEU A 351 -3.03 21.26 12.39
C LEU A 351 -3.11 21.88 13.78
N LEU A 352 -4.07 21.46 14.60
CA LEU A 352 -4.23 21.95 15.97
C LEU A 352 -3.00 21.62 16.85
N ASP A 353 -2.38 20.47 16.61
CA ASP A 353 -1.15 20.07 17.31
C ASP A 353 0.08 20.93 16.93
N VAL A 354 -0.01 21.68 15.81
CA VAL A 354 1.10 22.49 15.27
C VAL A 354 0.84 24.00 15.41
N VAL A 355 -0.42 24.42 15.55
CA VAL A 355 -0.78 25.84 15.66
C VAL A 355 -0.50 26.32 17.09
N GLU A 356 0.59 27.05 17.24
CA GLU A 356 0.89 27.82 18.44
C GLU A 356 0.25 29.22 18.32
N TYR A 357 -0.70 29.53 19.18
CA TYR A 357 -1.19 30.91 19.29
C TYR A 357 -0.78 31.51 20.62
N SER A 358 -0.43 32.78 20.58
CA SER A 358 -0.04 33.54 21.79
C SER A 358 -1.30 33.94 22.55
N LYS A 359 -1.46 33.44 23.77
CA LYS A 359 -2.57 33.79 24.67
C LYS A 359 -2.47 35.19 25.26
N ASP A 360 -1.28 35.80 25.20
CA ASP A 360 -0.96 37.03 25.90
C ASP A 360 -1.14 38.27 25.04
N ILE A 361 -1.54 38.11 23.77
CA ILE A 361 -1.73 39.24 22.84
C ILE A 361 -3.22 39.57 22.77
N ASP A 362 -3.60 40.74 23.29
CA ASP A 362 -4.91 41.32 23.07
C ASP A 362 -5.01 41.91 21.66
N PHE A 363 -5.16 41.01 20.69
CA PHE A 363 -5.19 41.35 19.27
C PHE A 363 -6.43 42.14 18.87
N ASP A 364 -7.56 42.01 19.61
CA ASP A 364 -8.79 42.73 19.29
C ASP A 364 -8.65 44.22 19.63
N THR A 365 -8.06 44.55 20.76
CA THR A 365 -7.76 45.94 21.12
C THR A 365 -6.72 46.55 20.17
N ILE A 366 -5.66 45.82 19.82
CA ILE A 366 -4.62 46.28 18.89
C ILE A 366 -5.19 46.49 17.48
N LEU A 367 -6.03 45.58 16.98
CA LEU A 367 -6.58 45.65 15.62
C LEU A 367 -7.78 46.58 15.47
N ASN A 368 -8.58 46.82 16.55
CA ASN A 368 -9.69 47.78 16.51
C ASN A 368 -9.19 49.24 16.34
N ASN A 369 -8.03 49.57 16.91
CA ASN A 369 -7.41 50.86 16.64
C ASN A 369 -6.86 51.02 15.21
N TYR A 370 -6.65 49.90 14.51
CA TYR A 370 -6.12 49.88 13.13
C TYR A 370 -7.24 49.78 12.07
N ASN A 371 -8.43 49.30 12.44
CA ASN A 371 -9.52 48.94 11.52
C ASN A 371 -10.21 50.11 10.78
N ALA A 372 -10.06 51.36 11.21
CA ALA A 372 -10.81 52.48 10.62
C ALA A 372 -10.37 52.83 9.18
N GLU A 373 -9.10 52.65 8.81
CA GLU A 373 -8.61 52.88 7.44
C GLU A 373 -8.64 51.63 6.57
N THR A 374 -8.44 50.45 7.18
CA THR A 374 -8.46 49.17 6.45
C THR A 374 -9.88 48.80 6.04
N ASN A 375 -10.89 49.12 6.85
CA ASN A 375 -12.30 48.91 6.48
C ASN A 375 -12.71 49.73 5.25
N LYS A 376 -12.21 50.97 5.10
CA LYS A 376 -12.50 51.76 3.88
C LYS A 376 -11.88 51.14 2.62
N LEU A 377 -10.70 50.57 2.72
CA LEU A 377 -10.04 49.88 1.61
C LEU A 377 -10.72 48.54 1.31
N TYR A 378 -11.22 47.86 2.33
CA TYR A 378 -12.03 46.62 2.18
C TYR A 378 -13.39 46.92 1.56
N GLU A 379 -14.07 48.01 1.95
CA GLU A 379 -15.33 48.43 1.33
C GLU A 379 -15.14 48.83 -0.14
N GLU A 380 -14.02 49.50 -0.46
CA GLU A 380 -13.68 49.84 -1.85
C GLU A 380 -13.34 48.56 -2.66
N TYR A 381 -12.60 47.62 -2.08
CA TYR A 381 -12.31 46.34 -2.67
C TYR A 381 -13.60 45.52 -2.94
N GLU A 382 -14.49 45.47 -1.97
CA GLU A 382 -15.77 44.75 -2.10
C GLU A 382 -16.73 45.43 -3.08
N ARG A 383 -16.67 46.77 -3.17
CA ARG A 383 -17.44 47.50 -4.18
C ARG A 383 -16.95 47.21 -5.60
N LYS A 384 -15.62 47.28 -5.81
CA LYS A 384 -14.99 46.97 -7.08
C LYS A 384 -15.13 45.49 -7.45
N LYS A 385 -15.11 44.62 -6.47
CA LYS A 385 -15.40 43.20 -6.64
C LYS A 385 -16.85 42.93 -7.05
N ARG A 386 -17.81 43.70 -6.50
CA ARG A 386 -19.20 43.66 -6.94
C ARG A 386 -19.39 44.22 -8.35
N GLU A 387 -18.68 45.28 -8.68
CA GLU A 387 -18.64 45.87 -10.01
C GLU A 387 -18.06 44.89 -11.04
N PHE A 388 -17.00 44.19 -10.67
CA PHE A 388 -16.41 43.10 -11.42
C PHE A 388 -17.37 41.92 -11.59
N ASN A 389 -18.13 41.56 -10.54
CA ASN A 389 -19.15 40.51 -10.61
C ASN A 389 -20.42 40.93 -11.38
N SER A 390 -20.72 42.22 -11.47
CA SER A 390 -21.92 42.74 -12.18
C SER A 390 -21.73 42.90 -13.70
N LEU A 391 -20.49 42.85 -14.18
CA LEU A 391 -20.18 42.74 -15.62
C LEU A 391 -20.48 41.35 -16.20
N ASP A 392 -21.31 40.65 -15.54
CA ASP A 392 -21.40 39.20 -15.46
C ASP A 392 -22.22 38.48 -16.53
N LYS A 393 -22.75 39.11 -17.52
CA LYS A 393 -23.34 38.37 -18.67
C LYS A 393 -22.29 37.99 -19.73
N ASP A 394 -21.26 38.81 -19.87
CA ASP A 394 -20.14 38.55 -20.80
C ASP A 394 -18.93 37.85 -20.12
N LEU A 395 -18.96 37.68 -18.80
CA LEU A 395 -17.86 37.15 -17.97
C LEU A 395 -18.02 35.70 -17.52
N ALA A 396 -19.05 34.96 -18.01
CA ALA A 396 -19.27 33.55 -17.68
C ALA A 396 -17.98 32.69 -17.88
N GLN A 397 -17.21 33.02 -18.92
CA GLN A 397 -15.96 32.35 -19.24
C GLN A 397 -14.83 32.66 -18.21
N ILE A 398 -14.85 33.85 -17.62
CA ILE A 398 -13.89 34.29 -16.62
C ILE A 398 -14.18 33.61 -15.28
N ASN A 399 -15.47 33.49 -14.94
CA ASN A 399 -15.87 32.75 -13.74
C ASN A 399 -15.48 31.26 -13.84
N GLU A 400 -15.57 30.69 -15.02
CA GLU A 400 -15.12 29.34 -15.31
C GLU A 400 -13.59 29.22 -15.20
N LEU A 401 -12.85 30.20 -15.68
CA LEU A 401 -11.40 30.27 -15.56
C LEU A 401 -10.94 30.39 -14.09
N LEU A 402 -11.65 31.19 -13.30
CA LEU A 402 -11.39 31.31 -11.87
C LEU A 402 -11.63 29.99 -11.14
N LYS A 403 -12.78 29.34 -11.40
CA LYS A 403 -13.08 28.00 -10.85
C LYS A 403 -12.04 26.97 -11.26
N ALA A 404 -11.62 26.94 -12.52
CA ALA A 404 -10.59 26.04 -13.01
C ALA A 404 -9.22 26.33 -12.36
N THR A 405 -8.93 27.60 -12.09
CA THR A 405 -7.70 28.03 -11.41
C THR A 405 -7.71 27.66 -9.93
N GLU A 406 -8.85 27.81 -9.26
CA GLU A 406 -9.03 27.37 -7.87
C GLU A 406 -8.90 25.84 -7.75
N ALA A 407 -9.55 25.08 -8.65
CA ALA A 407 -9.42 23.64 -8.69
C ALA A 407 -7.97 23.18 -8.93
N TYR A 408 -7.27 23.81 -9.89
CA TYR A 408 -5.86 23.56 -10.13
C TYR A 408 -4.98 23.79 -8.89
N ASN A 409 -5.23 24.89 -8.18
CA ASN A 409 -4.47 25.23 -6.96
C ASN A 409 -4.82 24.27 -5.81
N GLN A 410 -6.06 23.81 -5.75
CA GLN A 410 -6.49 22.85 -4.76
C GLN A 410 -5.84 21.47 -4.99
N ASP A 411 -5.82 21.00 -6.25
CA ASP A 411 -5.14 19.75 -6.61
C ASP A 411 -3.64 19.84 -6.35
N LYS A 412 -3.02 21.01 -6.61
CA LYS A 412 -1.62 21.26 -6.25
C LYS A 412 -1.39 21.10 -4.74
N LYS A 413 -2.23 21.72 -3.91
CA LYS A 413 -2.14 21.56 -2.45
C LYS A 413 -2.34 20.12 -2.00
N CYS A 414 -3.25 19.39 -2.63
CA CYS A 414 -3.46 17.98 -2.33
C CYS A 414 -2.24 17.12 -2.69
N ILE A 415 -1.58 17.41 -3.81
CA ILE A 415 -0.33 16.75 -4.20
C ILE A 415 0.76 17.04 -3.15
N ASP A 416 0.95 18.31 -2.80
CA ASP A 416 1.96 18.72 -1.82
C ASP A 416 1.73 18.03 -0.46
N ILE A 417 0.47 17.92 0.00
CA ILE A 417 0.10 17.23 1.24
C ILE A 417 0.39 15.73 1.15
N VAL A 418 0.06 15.08 0.03
CA VAL A 418 0.33 13.65 -0.15
C VAL A 418 1.83 13.40 -0.20
N ASP A 419 2.58 14.23 -0.90
CA ASP A 419 4.04 14.13 -0.99
C ASP A 419 4.67 14.32 0.39
N GLU A 420 4.25 15.32 1.14
CA GLU A 420 4.71 15.56 2.52
C GLU A 420 4.37 14.38 3.43
N TYR A 421 3.15 13.84 3.35
CA TYR A 421 2.73 12.67 4.12
C TYR A 421 3.59 11.45 3.82
N ILE A 422 3.83 11.16 2.53
CA ILE A 422 4.66 10.03 2.11
C ILE A 422 6.09 10.18 2.65
N GLU A 423 6.68 11.37 2.51
CA GLU A 423 8.04 11.61 2.98
C GLU A 423 8.16 11.54 4.51
N GLN A 424 7.21 12.10 5.24
CA GLN A 424 7.17 12.00 6.71
C GLN A 424 6.99 10.54 7.17
N ALA A 425 6.10 9.80 6.52
CA ALA A 425 5.86 8.41 6.86
C ALA A 425 7.05 7.52 6.50
N LYS A 426 7.70 7.74 5.35
CA LYS A 426 8.97 7.08 4.99
C LYS A 426 10.04 7.32 6.06
N ALA A 427 10.21 8.57 6.46
CA ALA A 427 11.18 8.94 7.49
C ALA A 427 10.86 8.27 8.84
N TYR A 428 9.59 8.25 9.23
CA TYR A 428 9.13 7.60 10.45
C TYR A 428 9.41 6.09 10.44
N TYR A 429 8.98 5.40 9.39
CA TYR A 429 9.19 3.95 9.29
C TYR A 429 10.68 3.59 9.17
N ALA A 430 11.45 4.37 8.43
CA ALA A 430 12.89 4.17 8.35
C ALA A 430 13.55 4.28 9.73
N ALA A 431 13.19 5.30 10.51
CA ALA A 431 13.68 5.48 11.88
C ALA A 431 13.23 4.34 12.81
N GLU A 432 11.98 3.90 12.71
CA GLU A 432 11.45 2.81 13.55
C GLU A 432 12.10 1.47 13.20
N ILE A 433 12.36 1.19 11.92
CA ILE A 433 13.10 -0.01 11.49
C ILE A 433 14.51 0.00 12.08
N VAL A 434 15.22 1.10 11.94
CA VAL A 434 16.59 1.24 12.44
C VAL A 434 16.64 1.12 13.95
N LYS A 435 15.69 1.72 14.66
CA LYS A 435 15.56 1.61 16.11
C LYS A 435 15.36 0.15 16.54
N ARG A 436 14.40 -0.56 15.95
CA ARG A 436 14.15 -1.98 16.25
C ARG A 436 15.32 -2.86 15.85
N ALA A 437 15.95 -2.59 14.71
CA ALA A 437 17.14 -3.32 14.31
C ALA A 437 18.29 -3.10 15.29
N THR A 438 18.42 -1.90 15.85
CA THR A 438 19.38 -1.61 16.93
C THR A 438 19.08 -2.44 18.19
N GLU A 439 17.83 -2.56 18.58
CA GLU A 439 17.42 -3.38 19.73
C GLU A 439 17.73 -4.88 19.50
N ILE A 440 17.46 -5.36 18.29
CA ILE A 440 17.71 -6.76 17.93
C ILE A 440 19.22 -7.05 17.85
N ILE A 441 20.00 -6.19 17.16
CA ILE A 441 21.44 -6.42 17.01
C ILE A 441 22.17 -6.41 18.35
N LYS A 442 21.75 -5.58 19.30
CA LYS A 442 22.27 -5.57 20.67
C LYS A 442 22.04 -6.90 21.40
N LYS A 443 20.91 -7.56 21.15
CA LYS A 443 20.63 -8.90 21.69
C LYS A 443 21.54 -9.96 21.06
N ILE A 444 21.85 -9.83 19.75
CA ILE A 444 22.72 -10.78 19.05
C ILE A 444 24.16 -10.57 19.46
N ASN A 445 24.63 -9.33 19.51
CA ASN A 445 26.01 -9.02 19.80
C ASN A 445 26.14 -7.69 20.55
N THR A 446 26.57 -7.73 21.80
CA THR A 446 26.66 -6.58 22.71
C THR A 446 27.69 -5.52 22.28
N ARG A 447 28.56 -5.82 21.33
CA ARG A 447 29.48 -4.83 20.75
C ARG A 447 28.75 -3.74 19.98
N TYR A 448 27.54 -4.03 19.44
CA TYR A 448 26.76 -3.06 18.70
C TYR A 448 26.02 -2.12 19.65
N THR A 449 26.17 -0.84 19.42
CA THR A 449 25.46 0.19 20.17
C THR A 449 24.32 0.82 19.38
N GLU A 450 24.45 0.88 18.04
CA GLU A 450 23.45 1.50 17.20
C GLU A 450 23.59 1.07 15.73
N ILE A 451 22.45 0.96 15.03
CA ILE A 451 22.38 0.96 13.57
C ILE A 451 21.92 2.35 13.14
N LEU A 452 22.52 2.90 12.10
CA LEU A 452 22.28 4.24 11.58
C LEU A 452 22.04 4.18 10.07
N VAL A 453 21.33 5.18 9.54
CA VAL A 453 21.26 5.44 8.09
C VAL A 453 21.72 6.88 7.87
N GLU A 454 22.82 7.06 7.14
CA GLU A 454 23.33 8.37 6.75
C GLU A 454 23.56 8.42 5.24
N ASN A 455 22.98 9.41 4.59
CA ASN A 455 23.04 9.59 3.13
C ASN A 455 22.64 8.32 2.36
N GLY A 456 21.63 7.60 2.85
CA GLY A 456 21.17 6.37 2.21
C GLY A 456 22.09 5.14 2.42
N VAL A 457 23.08 5.24 3.28
CA VAL A 457 24.00 4.14 3.60
C VAL A 457 23.78 3.67 5.03
N TYR A 458 23.60 2.37 5.21
CA TYR A 458 23.58 1.78 6.54
C TYR A 458 24.98 1.80 7.16
N LYS A 459 25.04 2.27 8.39
CA LYS A 459 26.22 2.24 9.24
C LYS A 459 25.91 1.53 10.54
N ALA A 460 26.91 0.94 11.13
CA ALA A 460 26.85 0.35 12.46
C ALA A 460 27.81 1.07 13.39
N ARG A 461 27.32 1.47 14.54
CA ARG A 461 28.15 1.93 15.66
C ARG A 461 28.43 0.74 16.56
N LEU A 462 29.68 0.43 16.73
CA LEU A 462 30.11 -0.75 17.49
C LEU A 462 31.44 -0.54 18.18
N PHE A 463 31.64 -1.25 19.28
CA PHE A 463 32.93 -1.35 19.97
C PHE A 463 33.87 -2.30 19.23
N ASP A 464 35.16 -2.08 19.40
CA ASP A 464 36.19 -3.07 19.08
C ASP A 464 36.02 -4.34 19.95
N LYS A 465 36.84 -5.38 19.69
CA LYS A 465 36.74 -6.67 20.42
C LYS A 465 36.98 -6.54 21.92
N ASP A 466 37.77 -5.57 22.31
CA ASP A 466 38.17 -5.35 23.70
C ASP A 466 37.30 -4.31 24.41
N PHE A 467 36.27 -3.80 23.76
CA PHE A 467 35.36 -2.73 24.25
C PHE A 467 36.09 -1.44 24.64
N THR A 468 37.25 -1.18 24.02
CA THR A 468 38.08 -0.02 24.33
C THR A 468 37.78 1.19 23.46
N LYS A 469 37.33 0.97 22.22
CA LYS A 469 37.08 2.01 21.25
C LYS A 469 35.78 1.78 20.48
N GLU A 470 34.92 2.77 20.49
CA GLU A 470 33.71 2.79 19.64
C GLU A 470 34.04 3.42 18.28
N SER A 471 33.47 2.87 17.22
CA SER A 471 33.60 3.35 15.85
C SER A 471 32.29 3.25 15.10
N VAL A 472 32.12 4.10 14.07
CA VAL A 472 30.98 4.04 13.15
C VAL A 472 31.51 3.56 11.80
N LEU A 473 31.07 2.40 11.37
CA LEU A 473 31.52 1.76 10.14
C LEU A 473 30.35 1.60 9.16
N ALA A 474 30.61 1.81 7.88
CA ALA A 474 29.65 1.44 6.85
C ALA A 474 29.44 -0.08 6.90
N VAL A 475 28.19 -0.52 6.80
CA VAL A 475 27.89 -1.97 6.91
C VAL A 475 28.58 -2.76 5.80
N GLN A 476 28.80 -2.15 4.62
CA GLN A 476 29.55 -2.78 3.53
C GLN A 476 31.01 -3.12 3.89
N SER A 477 31.59 -2.42 4.87
CA SER A 477 32.98 -2.67 5.34
C SER A 477 33.08 -3.72 6.43
N LEU A 478 31.97 -4.16 7.00
CA LEU A 478 31.92 -5.20 8.03
C LEU A 478 32.30 -6.57 7.45
N SER A 479 32.71 -7.49 8.33
CA SER A 479 32.92 -8.89 7.98
C SER A 479 31.62 -9.55 7.50
N LYS A 480 31.71 -10.68 6.84
CA LYS A 480 30.53 -11.39 6.31
C LYS A 480 29.54 -11.79 7.42
N GLY A 481 30.04 -12.27 8.55
CA GLY A 481 29.20 -12.60 9.72
C GLY A 481 28.52 -11.37 10.32
N GLU A 482 29.26 -10.27 10.47
CA GLU A 482 28.71 -9.00 10.96
C GLU A 482 27.63 -8.44 10.03
N LYS A 483 27.84 -8.50 8.71
CA LYS A 483 26.82 -8.15 7.73
C LYS A 483 25.56 -8.99 7.88
N THR A 484 25.72 -10.29 8.08
CA THR A 484 24.60 -11.22 8.29
C THR A 484 23.78 -10.87 9.53
N MET A 485 24.43 -10.51 10.64
CA MET A 485 23.75 -10.10 11.87
C MET A 485 22.93 -8.81 11.66
N VAL A 486 23.54 -7.81 11.03
CA VAL A 486 22.84 -6.54 10.71
C VAL A 486 21.68 -6.79 9.76
N ALA A 487 21.86 -7.60 8.71
CA ALA A 487 20.80 -7.94 7.79
C ALA A 487 19.64 -8.68 8.48
N LEU A 488 19.94 -9.64 9.36
CA LEU A 488 18.93 -10.34 10.14
C LEU A 488 18.15 -9.38 11.04
N ALA A 489 18.83 -8.46 11.72
CA ALA A 489 18.20 -7.46 12.56
C ALA A 489 17.25 -6.56 11.76
N LEU A 490 17.67 -6.13 10.58
CA LEU A 490 16.82 -5.33 9.66
C LEU A 490 15.62 -6.14 9.14
N ILE A 491 15.83 -7.38 8.71
CA ILE A 491 14.75 -8.27 8.23
C ILE A 491 13.69 -8.49 9.31
N LEU A 492 14.11 -8.80 10.53
CA LEU A 492 13.20 -8.98 11.65
C LEU A 492 12.42 -7.70 11.96
N SER A 493 13.08 -6.55 11.89
CA SER A 493 12.46 -5.26 12.14
C SER A 493 11.41 -4.93 11.08
N ILE A 494 11.75 -5.11 9.80
CA ILE A 494 10.85 -4.90 8.66
C ILE A 494 9.65 -5.84 8.78
N ARG A 495 9.88 -7.14 9.00
CA ARG A 495 8.81 -8.11 9.19
C ARG A 495 7.87 -7.69 10.33
N ASN A 496 8.43 -7.35 11.49
CA ASN A 496 7.62 -7.03 12.66
C ASN A 496 6.79 -5.76 12.52
N ILE A 497 7.18 -4.84 11.63
CA ILE A 497 6.44 -3.62 11.34
C ILE A 497 5.34 -3.88 10.31
N PHE A 498 5.70 -4.45 9.16
CA PHE A 498 4.80 -4.53 8.01
C PHE A 498 4.04 -5.86 7.92
N MET A 499 4.66 -6.95 8.38
CA MET A 499 4.12 -8.31 8.22
C MET A 499 4.40 -9.17 9.45
N PRO A 500 3.88 -8.81 10.63
CA PRO A 500 4.25 -9.41 11.90
C PRO A 500 3.96 -10.92 11.99
N LYS A 501 3.16 -11.48 11.09
CA LYS A 501 2.81 -12.91 11.07
C LYS A 501 3.40 -13.66 9.87
N LEU A 502 4.37 -13.07 9.16
CA LEU A 502 5.01 -13.74 8.03
C LEU A 502 6.03 -14.77 8.51
N PRO A 503 6.04 -16.01 7.96
CA PRO A 503 7.13 -16.96 8.21
C PRO A 503 8.45 -16.43 7.66
N LEU A 504 9.56 -16.76 8.29
CA LEU A 504 10.90 -16.50 7.78
C LEU A 504 11.50 -17.78 7.20
N ILE A 505 12.04 -17.66 5.99
CA ILE A 505 12.76 -18.76 5.32
C ILE A 505 14.23 -18.34 5.18
N MET A 506 15.14 -19.10 5.75
CA MET A 506 16.56 -18.81 5.79
C MET A 506 17.36 -19.95 5.16
N ASP A 507 18.12 -19.65 4.09
CA ASP A 507 19.00 -20.63 3.43
C ASP A 507 20.45 -20.31 3.75
N GLU A 508 21.15 -21.24 4.45
CA GLU A 508 22.58 -21.16 4.82
C GLU A 508 23.01 -19.81 5.44
N SER A 509 22.06 -19.08 6.04
CA SER A 509 22.27 -17.69 6.45
C SER A 509 23.21 -17.54 7.63
N PHE A 510 23.46 -18.60 8.41
CA PHE A 510 24.18 -18.53 9.67
C PHE A 510 25.61 -19.13 9.63
N ALA A 511 26.02 -19.67 8.50
CA ALA A 511 27.29 -20.38 8.33
C ALA A 511 28.56 -19.56 8.67
N ASN A 512 28.45 -18.22 8.66
CA ASN A 512 29.58 -17.32 8.91
C ASN A 512 29.59 -16.70 10.31
N LEU A 513 28.75 -17.21 11.23
CA LEU A 513 28.62 -16.69 12.58
C LEU A 513 29.43 -17.51 13.57
N ASP A 514 29.92 -16.84 14.61
CA ASP A 514 30.54 -17.52 15.74
C ASP A 514 29.49 -18.17 16.68
N ALA A 515 29.91 -19.02 17.58
CA ALA A 515 29.03 -19.77 18.47
C ALA A 515 28.18 -18.88 19.38
N ASN A 516 28.72 -17.78 19.87
CA ASN A 516 28.01 -16.87 20.78
C ASN A 516 26.87 -16.15 20.05
N ASN A 517 27.15 -15.67 18.84
CA ASN A 517 26.14 -15.01 18.00
C ASN A 517 25.06 -15.99 17.58
N ILE A 518 25.39 -17.25 17.28
CA ILE A 518 24.40 -18.29 16.98
C ILE A 518 23.52 -18.56 18.19
N GLU A 519 24.06 -18.66 19.39
CA GLU A 519 23.25 -18.89 20.59
C GLU A 519 22.27 -17.74 20.87
N ALA A 520 22.72 -16.51 20.72
CA ALA A 520 21.84 -15.35 20.83
C ALA A 520 20.72 -15.35 19.77
N ILE A 521 21.02 -15.76 18.54
CA ILE A 521 20.02 -15.89 17.47
C ILE A 521 19.05 -17.03 17.78
N LYS A 522 19.49 -18.15 18.30
CA LYS A 522 18.60 -19.24 18.75
C LYS A 522 17.61 -18.74 19.79
N GLN A 523 18.06 -17.96 20.75
CA GLN A 523 17.15 -17.34 21.73
C GLN A 523 16.10 -16.47 21.05
N ILE A 524 16.47 -15.62 20.09
CA ILE A 524 15.53 -14.80 19.33
C ILE A 524 14.53 -15.67 18.56
N ILE A 525 14.97 -16.75 17.93
CA ILE A 525 14.11 -17.70 17.20
C ILE A 525 13.12 -18.39 18.15
N HIS A 526 13.57 -18.75 19.36
CA HIS A 526 12.71 -19.38 20.37
C HIS A 526 11.67 -18.41 20.93
N GLU A 527 12.04 -17.16 21.16
CA GLU A 527 11.16 -16.10 21.66
C GLU A 527 10.12 -15.66 20.59
N ASP A 528 10.44 -15.83 19.32
CA ASP A 528 9.54 -15.43 18.22
C ASP A 528 8.39 -16.43 18.06
N ALA A 529 7.16 -15.95 18.21
CA ALA A 529 5.97 -16.78 18.03
C ALA A 529 5.70 -17.16 16.55
N ASN A 530 6.39 -16.53 15.60
CA ASN A 530 6.18 -16.78 14.18
C ASN A 530 6.94 -18.02 13.70
N GLN A 531 6.61 -18.46 12.49
CA GLN A 531 7.23 -19.62 11.89
C GLN A 531 8.62 -19.29 11.33
N TRP A 532 9.56 -20.19 11.59
CA TRP A 532 10.89 -20.18 11.02
C TRP A 532 11.14 -21.50 10.27
N ILE A 533 11.60 -21.37 9.03
CA ILE A 533 12.07 -22.49 8.21
C ILE A 533 13.54 -22.21 7.91
N ILE A 534 14.42 -22.94 8.56
CA ILE A 534 15.86 -22.75 8.49
C ILE A 534 16.46 -23.93 7.77
N VAL A 535 17.14 -23.64 6.70
CA VAL A 535 17.94 -24.60 5.96
C VAL A 535 19.40 -24.33 6.28
N SER A 536 20.07 -25.27 6.92
CA SER A 536 21.47 -25.10 7.33
C SER A 536 22.19 -26.41 7.48
N HIS A 537 23.49 -26.38 7.26
CA HIS A 537 24.42 -27.46 7.65
C HIS A 537 24.94 -27.29 9.06
N ASP A 538 24.65 -26.18 9.71
CA ASP A 538 25.24 -25.84 11.01
C ASP A 538 24.47 -26.55 12.12
N GLU A 539 25.10 -27.60 12.67
CA GLU A 539 24.55 -28.38 13.79
C GLU A 539 24.39 -27.53 15.05
N ARG A 540 25.10 -26.41 15.15
CA ARG A 540 24.98 -25.49 16.29
C ARG A 540 23.61 -24.82 16.39
N LEU A 541 22.79 -24.84 15.32
CA LEU A 541 21.43 -24.33 15.32
C LEU A 541 20.41 -25.32 15.92
N ILE A 542 20.81 -26.58 16.09
CA ILE A 542 20.02 -27.62 16.74
C ILE A 542 20.22 -27.47 18.25
#